data_3c6c8f71003e74353850664d76ba366f
#
_entry.id   3c6c8f71003e74353850664d76ba366f
#
_cell.length_a   1.000
_cell.length_b   1.000
_cell.length_c   1.000
_cell.angle_alpha   90.00
_cell.angle_beta   90.00
_cell.angle_gamma   90.00
#
_symmetry.space_group_name_H-M   'P 1'
#
loop_
_entity.id
_entity.type
_entity.pdbx_description
1 polymer ?
#
loop_
_entity_poly.entity_id
_entity_poly.type
_entity_poly.pdbx_seq_one_letter_code
_entity_poly.pdbx_strand_id
1 'polypeptide(L)'
;YSIQECIERGLTYSVPLKARLKLYCTDPEHEDFETIVQDVYLGVIPYMTPSGTFVINGAERIVVSQLHRSPGVFFGQSFHANGTKLYSARVIPFKGSWIEFATDINNVMYAYIDRKKKFPVTMLLRAIGYDNDKEILKIFDLADEVSLKKKAQHKKVLGRKLAARVLKTWFEDFVDEDTGEVVSVERNEIILERDVIVDEANLALILENEIETVILQKEEASADYAIIYNTLQKDTSNSEPEALAHIYRQLRGTDPPDNDTARGIIDKLF
;
A
#
# COMPACT_ATOMS: atom_id res chain seq x y z
N TYR A 1 25.80 32.84 -25.27
CA TYR A 1 25.06 33.54 -26.34
C TYR A 1 23.94 34.36 -25.71
N SER A 2 23.68 35.53 -26.29
CA SER A 2 22.54 36.36 -25.93
C SER A 2 21.23 35.74 -26.45
N ILE A 3 20.10 36.28 -25.95
CA ILE A 3 18.77 35.82 -26.40
C ILE A 3 18.63 36.01 -27.92
N GLN A 4 19.05 37.16 -28.44
CA GLN A 4 18.97 37.48 -29.88
C GLN A 4 19.84 36.53 -30.72
N GLU A 5 21.06 36.26 -30.29
CA GLU A 5 21.94 35.32 -30.97
C GLU A 5 21.38 33.90 -30.98
N CYS A 6 20.69 33.49 -29.89
CA CYS A 6 20.04 32.19 -29.85
C CYS A 6 18.90 32.08 -30.87
N ILE A 7 18.12 33.12 -31.04
CA ILE A 7 17.04 33.18 -32.03
C ILE A 7 17.62 33.10 -33.45
N GLU A 8 18.61 33.93 -33.76
CA GLU A 8 19.21 34.01 -35.10
C GLU A 8 19.94 32.75 -35.53
N ARG A 9 20.58 32.06 -34.54
CA ARG A 9 21.36 30.85 -34.80
C ARG A 9 20.60 29.54 -34.62
N GLY A 10 19.32 29.61 -34.24
CA GLY A 10 18.51 28.41 -33.96
C GLY A 10 18.95 27.65 -32.70
N LEU A 11 19.47 28.34 -31.70
CA LEU A 11 19.98 27.77 -30.45
C LEU A 11 18.94 27.86 -29.31
N THR A 12 19.18 27.09 -28.26
CA THR A 12 18.39 27.20 -27.01
C THR A 12 19.10 28.13 -26.04
N TYR A 13 18.38 29.14 -25.54
CA TYR A 13 18.87 29.99 -24.46
C TYR A 13 18.84 29.23 -23.14
N SER A 14 20.01 28.84 -22.62
CA SER A 14 20.12 27.92 -21.49
C SER A 14 21.34 28.25 -20.62
N VAL A 15 21.30 27.79 -19.39
CA VAL A 15 22.40 27.89 -18.43
C VAL A 15 22.92 26.49 -18.08
N PRO A 16 24.25 26.33 -17.89
CA PRO A 16 24.82 25.06 -17.47
C PRO A 16 24.50 24.78 -16.01
N LEU A 17 24.06 23.56 -15.72
CA LEU A 17 23.93 23.05 -14.37
C LEU A 17 25.20 22.29 -14.00
N LYS A 18 25.86 22.74 -12.93
CA LYS A 18 27.02 22.08 -12.34
C LYS A 18 26.74 21.74 -10.90
N ALA A 19 27.18 20.57 -10.45
CA ALA A 19 27.14 20.17 -9.06
C ALA A 19 28.55 20.04 -8.51
N ARG A 20 28.82 20.64 -7.35
CA ARG A 20 30.06 20.40 -6.61
C ARG A 20 29.92 19.09 -5.85
N LEU A 21 30.61 18.05 -6.33
CA LEU A 21 30.60 16.73 -5.74
C LEU A 21 31.85 16.51 -4.90
N LYS A 22 31.65 15.83 -3.78
CA LYS A 22 32.70 15.36 -2.90
C LYS A 22 32.71 13.84 -2.93
N LEU A 23 33.80 13.26 -3.40
CA LEU A 23 34.01 11.82 -3.35
C LEU A 23 34.95 11.51 -2.19
N TYR A 24 34.48 10.62 -1.29
CA TYR A 24 35.27 10.11 -0.17
C TYR A 24 35.11 8.59 -0.07
N CYS A 25 36.16 7.94 0.40
CA CYS A 25 36.11 6.49 0.65
C CYS A 25 35.46 6.23 2.02
N THR A 26 34.58 5.24 2.07
CA THR A 26 33.94 4.77 3.33
C THR A 26 34.53 3.46 3.82
N ASP A 27 35.48 2.88 3.08
CA ASP A 27 36.13 1.62 3.42
C ASP A 27 37.24 1.88 4.48
N PRO A 28 37.17 1.23 5.67
CA PRO A 28 38.16 1.39 6.72
C PRO A 28 39.59 0.91 6.33
N GLU A 29 39.69 0.00 5.33
CA GLU A 29 40.98 -0.51 4.84
C GLU A 29 41.67 0.47 3.90
N HIS A 30 40.99 1.51 3.44
CA HIS A 30 41.48 2.47 2.46
C HIS A 30 41.34 3.93 2.94
N GLU A 31 41.67 4.19 4.20
CA GLU A 31 41.63 5.54 4.79
C GLU A 31 42.58 6.55 4.11
N ASP A 32 43.56 6.07 3.35
CA ASP A 32 44.55 6.92 2.66
C ASP A 32 44.01 7.58 1.38
N PHE A 33 42.76 7.31 0.98
CA PHE A 33 42.16 7.94 -0.20
C PHE A 33 41.86 9.42 0.07
N GLU A 34 42.53 10.31 -0.65
CA GLU A 34 42.25 11.74 -0.60
C GLU A 34 40.84 12.05 -1.06
N THR A 35 40.15 12.87 -0.29
CA THR A 35 38.85 13.38 -0.68
C THR A 35 38.94 14.28 -1.89
N ILE A 36 38.28 13.88 -2.99
CA ILE A 36 38.26 14.65 -4.23
C ILE A 36 37.01 15.54 -4.25
N VAL A 37 37.23 16.84 -4.47
CA VAL A 37 36.13 17.81 -4.63
C VAL A 37 36.25 18.47 -5.99
N GLN A 38 35.22 18.30 -6.84
CA GLN A 38 35.19 18.91 -8.17
C GLN A 38 33.80 19.29 -8.63
N ASP A 39 33.74 20.27 -9.53
CA ASP A 39 32.50 20.66 -10.18
C ASP A 39 32.23 19.75 -11.38
N VAL A 40 31.14 19.00 -11.33
CA VAL A 40 30.71 18.08 -12.39
C VAL A 40 29.59 18.72 -13.19
N TYR A 41 29.75 18.75 -14.49
CA TYR A 41 28.70 19.20 -15.40
C TYR A 41 27.60 18.15 -15.53
N LEU A 42 26.35 18.55 -15.21
CA LEU A 42 25.18 17.69 -15.26
C LEU A 42 24.33 17.87 -16.53
N GLY A 43 24.38 19.06 -17.13
CA GLY A 43 23.59 19.37 -18.31
C GLY A 43 23.28 20.85 -18.43
N VAL A 44 22.28 21.17 -19.23
CA VAL A 44 21.77 22.55 -19.39
C VAL A 44 20.29 22.62 -19.04
N ILE A 45 19.90 23.78 -18.52
CA ILE A 45 18.48 24.08 -18.22
C ILE A 45 18.10 25.28 -19.08
N PRO A 46 17.00 25.22 -19.87
CA PRO A 46 16.46 26.39 -20.55
C PRO A 46 16.21 27.52 -19.55
N TYR A 47 16.63 28.72 -19.89
CA TYR A 47 16.52 29.88 -19.00
C TYR A 47 15.45 30.82 -19.48
N MET A 48 14.64 31.31 -18.53
CA MET A 48 13.55 32.22 -18.83
C MET A 48 14.08 33.60 -19.22
N THR A 49 13.52 34.20 -20.24
CA THR A 49 13.81 35.56 -20.64
C THR A 49 13.08 36.59 -19.73
N PRO A 50 13.48 37.86 -19.72
CA PRO A 50 12.80 38.87 -18.91
C PRO A 50 11.30 39.05 -19.27
N SER A 51 10.89 38.67 -20.50
CA SER A 51 9.50 38.70 -20.96
C SER A 51 8.70 37.46 -20.53
N GLY A 52 9.28 36.50 -19.80
CA GLY A 52 8.61 35.29 -19.34
C GLY A 52 8.53 34.19 -20.40
N THR A 53 9.32 34.28 -21.46
CA THR A 53 9.41 33.29 -22.54
C THR A 53 10.65 32.44 -22.42
N PHE A 54 10.73 31.36 -23.22
CA PHE A 54 11.90 30.50 -23.40
C PHE A 54 12.27 30.46 -24.88
N VAL A 55 13.55 30.54 -25.20
CA VAL A 55 14.04 30.35 -26.57
C VAL A 55 14.52 28.90 -26.71
N ILE A 56 13.82 28.11 -27.48
CA ILE A 56 14.12 26.69 -27.73
C ILE A 56 14.37 26.48 -29.22
N ASN A 57 15.57 26.09 -29.58
CA ASN A 57 15.97 25.91 -30.98
C ASN A 57 15.64 27.14 -31.87
N GLY A 58 15.88 28.33 -31.35
CA GLY A 58 15.60 29.60 -32.01
C GLY A 58 14.15 30.05 -32.02
N ALA A 59 13.23 29.23 -31.52
CA ALA A 59 11.81 29.60 -31.42
C ALA A 59 11.50 30.11 -30.01
N GLU A 60 10.90 31.30 -29.93
CA GLU A 60 10.40 31.86 -28.67
C GLU A 60 9.10 31.15 -28.28
N ARG A 61 9.07 30.57 -27.08
CA ARG A 61 7.96 29.76 -26.56
C ARG A 61 7.55 30.25 -25.19
N ILE A 62 6.30 30.01 -24.82
CA ILE A 62 5.77 30.31 -23.51
C ILE A 62 5.06 29.08 -22.95
N VAL A 63 5.18 28.89 -21.64
CA VAL A 63 4.44 27.85 -20.92
C VAL A 63 3.00 28.32 -20.77
N VAL A 64 2.06 27.56 -21.29
CA VAL A 64 0.63 27.83 -21.17
C VAL A 64 0.02 26.98 -20.05
N SER A 65 -0.98 27.53 -19.37
CA SER A 65 -1.75 26.80 -18.37
C SER A 65 -2.49 25.64 -19.01
N GLN A 66 -2.41 24.47 -18.38
CA GLN A 66 -3.12 23.28 -18.82
C GLN A 66 -4.26 22.97 -17.86
N LEU A 67 -5.46 22.76 -18.41
CA LEU A 67 -6.60 22.32 -17.63
C LEU A 67 -6.39 20.85 -17.21
N HIS A 68 -6.46 20.58 -15.91
CA HIS A 68 -6.36 19.23 -15.36
C HIS A 68 -7.43 19.02 -14.29
N ARG A 69 -7.68 17.76 -13.92
CA ARG A 69 -8.56 17.47 -12.79
C ARG A 69 -7.89 17.89 -11.50
N SER A 70 -8.67 18.53 -10.61
CA SER A 70 -8.16 18.92 -9.29
C SER A 70 -7.80 17.69 -8.47
N PRO A 71 -6.71 17.76 -7.66
CA PRO A 71 -6.45 16.75 -6.66
C PRO A 71 -7.58 16.69 -5.63
N GLY A 72 -7.87 15.50 -5.12
CA GLY A 72 -8.88 15.31 -4.10
C GLY A 72 -9.57 13.96 -4.18
N VAL A 73 -10.62 13.78 -3.38
CA VAL A 73 -11.44 12.57 -3.33
C VAL A 73 -12.80 12.87 -3.92
N PHE A 74 -13.22 12.06 -4.88
CA PHE A 74 -14.49 12.19 -5.58
C PHE A 74 -15.33 10.95 -5.36
N PHE A 75 -16.53 11.12 -4.80
CA PHE A 75 -17.47 10.04 -4.56
C PHE A 75 -18.45 9.92 -5.72
N GLY A 76 -18.82 8.69 -6.04
CA GLY A 76 -19.76 8.37 -7.09
C GLY A 76 -20.73 7.26 -6.68
N GLN A 77 -21.89 7.28 -7.33
CA GLN A 77 -22.89 6.22 -7.21
C GLN A 77 -23.33 5.82 -8.62
N SER A 78 -23.45 4.52 -8.85
CA SER A 78 -23.99 3.95 -10.08
C SER A 78 -24.99 2.86 -9.75
N PHE A 79 -25.77 2.47 -10.76
CA PHE A 79 -26.71 1.36 -10.63
C PHE A 79 -26.29 0.23 -11.56
N HIS A 80 -26.19 -0.95 -11.03
CA HIS A 80 -26.03 -2.15 -11.85
C HIS A 80 -27.33 -2.46 -12.60
N ALA A 81 -27.29 -3.25 -13.68
CA ALA A 81 -28.45 -3.60 -14.49
C ALA A 81 -29.58 -4.29 -13.69
N ASN A 82 -29.25 -4.94 -12.57
CA ASN A 82 -30.22 -5.56 -11.64
C ASN A 82 -30.81 -4.58 -10.61
N GLY A 83 -30.50 -3.27 -10.69
CA GLY A 83 -31.00 -2.25 -9.78
C GLY A 83 -30.17 -2.06 -8.51
N THR A 84 -29.12 -2.86 -8.26
CA THR A 84 -28.25 -2.72 -7.10
C THR A 84 -27.45 -1.42 -7.18
N LYS A 85 -27.43 -0.66 -6.09
CA LYS A 85 -26.60 0.54 -5.96
C LYS A 85 -25.15 0.14 -5.73
N LEU A 86 -24.25 0.69 -6.54
CA LEU A 86 -22.81 0.53 -6.42
C LEU A 86 -22.20 1.89 -6.07
N TYR A 87 -21.27 1.87 -5.14
CA TYR A 87 -20.59 3.09 -4.68
C TYR A 87 -19.13 3.05 -5.11
N SER A 88 -18.60 4.22 -5.41
CA SER A 88 -17.18 4.38 -5.73
C SER A 88 -16.61 5.64 -5.09
N ALA A 89 -15.34 5.60 -4.78
CA ALA A 89 -14.55 6.75 -4.35
C ALA A 89 -13.25 6.77 -5.15
N ARG A 90 -12.94 7.91 -5.77
CA ARG A 90 -11.72 8.07 -6.56
C ARG A 90 -10.81 9.08 -5.90
N VAL A 91 -9.61 8.67 -5.58
CA VAL A 91 -8.53 9.51 -5.06
C VAL A 91 -7.65 9.94 -6.22
N ILE A 92 -7.61 11.25 -6.47
CA ILE A 92 -6.77 11.86 -7.50
C ILE A 92 -5.66 12.64 -6.78
N PRO A 93 -4.38 12.20 -6.84
CA PRO A 93 -3.28 12.92 -6.26
C PRO A 93 -2.85 14.10 -7.16
N PHE A 94 -2.10 15.04 -6.60
CA PHE A 94 -1.46 16.10 -7.40
C PHE A 94 -0.47 15.52 -8.41
N LYS A 95 0.33 14.53 -7.96
CA LYS A 95 1.30 13.79 -8.78
C LYS A 95 1.37 12.35 -8.29
N GLY A 96 1.01 11.40 -9.14
CA GLY A 96 1.00 9.98 -8.79
C GLY A 96 -0.11 9.21 -9.48
N SER A 97 -0.29 7.96 -9.09
CA SER A 97 -1.32 7.08 -9.64
C SER A 97 -2.70 7.37 -9.05
N TRP A 98 -3.73 7.24 -9.87
CA TRP A 98 -5.11 7.33 -9.40
C TRP A 98 -5.51 6.04 -8.71
N ILE A 99 -6.16 6.17 -7.56
CA ILE A 99 -6.72 5.04 -6.82
C ILE A 99 -8.24 5.18 -6.83
N GLU A 100 -8.92 4.13 -7.23
CA GLU A 100 -10.38 4.07 -7.20
C GLU A 100 -10.83 2.89 -6.34
N PHE A 101 -11.67 3.17 -5.37
CA PHE A 101 -12.36 2.18 -4.56
C PHE A 101 -13.75 1.99 -5.11
N ALA A 102 -14.20 0.76 -5.33
CA ALA A 102 -15.53 0.48 -5.82
C ALA A 102 -16.10 -0.80 -5.21
N THR A 103 -17.40 -0.77 -4.90
CA THR A 103 -18.15 -1.95 -4.49
C THR A 103 -18.63 -2.72 -5.71
N ASP A 104 -18.69 -4.04 -5.61
CA ASP A 104 -19.30 -4.91 -6.61
C ASP A 104 -20.70 -5.39 -6.18
N ILE A 105 -21.35 -6.16 -7.04
CA ILE A 105 -22.69 -6.71 -6.81
C ILE A 105 -22.75 -7.70 -5.63
N ASN A 106 -21.63 -8.25 -5.21
CA ASN A 106 -21.50 -9.18 -4.09
C ASN A 106 -21.15 -8.47 -2.78
N ASN A 107 -21.27 -7.15 -2.75
CA ASN A 107 -20.86 -6.32 -1.61
C ASN A 107 -19.39 -6.57 -1.20
N VAL A 108 -18.50 -6.65 -2.18
CA VAL A 108 -17.05 -6.70 -1.97
C VAL A 108 -16.45 -5.38 -2.46
N MET A 109 -15.56 -4.80 -1.66
CA MET A 109 -14.87 -3.56 -2.03
C MET A 109 -13.51 -3.87 -2.65
N TYR A 110 -13.30 -3.34 -3.84
CA TYR A 110 -12.05 -3.46 -4.58
C TYR A 110 -11.34 -2.11 -4.70
N ALA A 111 -10.03 -2.17 -4.69
CA ALA A 111 -9.15 -1.07 -5.06
C ALA A 111 -8.63 -1.27 -6.49
N TYR A 112 -8.60 -0.19 -7.25
CA TYR A 112 -8.05 -0.14 -8.62
C TYR A 112 -6.94 0.90 -8.65
N ILE A 113 -5.77 0.52 -9.14
CA ILE A 113 -4.67 1.44 -9.38
C ILE A 113 -4.59 1.70 -10.89
N ASP A 114 -4.65 2.97 -11.28
CA ASP A 114 -4.63 3.44 -12.69
C ASP A 114 -5.63 2.68 -13.61
N ARG A 115 -6.76 2.23 -13.05
CA ARG A 115 -7.82 1.47 -13.74
C ARG A 115 -7.37 0.14 -14.36
N LYS A 116 -6.18 -0.36 -14.04
CA LYS A 116 -5.63 -1.55 -14.71
C LYS A 116 -6.03 -2.85 -14.06
N LYS A 117 -5.85 -2.98 -12.77
CA LYS A 117 -6.10 -4.23 -12.04
C LYS A 117 -6.78 -3.97 -10.73
N LYS A 118 -7.65 -4.89 -10.33
CA LYS A 118 -8.40 -4.83 -9.08
C LYS A 118 -7.88 -5.86 -8.09
N PHE A 119 -7.88 -5.47 -6.83
CA PHE A 119 -7.62 -6.37 -5.71
C PHE A 119 -8.49 -5.94 -4.50
N PRO A 120 -8.77 -6.85 -3.56
CA PRO A 120 -9.55 -6.51 -2.38
C PRO A 120 -8.93 -5.32 -1.63
N VAL A 121 -9.76 -4.40 -1.13
CA VAL A 121 -9.26 -3.21 -0.41
C VAL A 121 -8.49 -3.59 0.85
N THR A 122 -8.83 -4.70 1.47
CA THR A 122 -8.14 -5.24 2.65
C THR A 122 -6.69 -5.60 2.37
N MET A 123 -6.39 -6.10 1.17
CA MET A 123 -5.01 -6.34 0.71
C MET A 123 -4.21 -5.04 0.61
N LEU A 124 -4.83 -3.94 0.14
CA LEU A 124 -4.17 -2.63 0.13
C LEU A 124 -3.92 -2.13 1.56
N LEU A 125 -4.89 -2.31 2.46
CA LEU A 125 -4.74 -1.92 3.87
C LEU A 125 -3.59 -2.67 4.54
N ARG A 126 -3.43 -3.98 4.27
CA ARG A 126 -2.28 -4.76 4.75
C ARG A 126 -0.96 -4.21 4.21
N ALA A 127 -0.90 -3.92 2.92
CA ALA A 127 0.30 -3.37 2.28
C ALA A 127 0.69 -1.98 2.80
N ILE A 128 -0.24 -1.23 3.38
CA ILE A 128 0.01 0.08 4.01
C ILE A 128 0.50 -0.07 5.46
N GLY A 129 0.33 -1.26 6.07
CA GLY A 129 0.82 -1.54 7.41
C GLY A 129 -0.22 -2.02 8.43
N TYR A 130 -1.47 -2.33 8.00
CA TYR A 130 -2.48 -3.00 8.84
C TYR A 130 -2.39 -4.51 8.63
N ASP A 131 -1.39 -5.13 9.23
CA ASP A 131 -0.96 -6.49 8.91
C ASP A 131 -2.04 -7.55 9.09
N ASN A 132 -2.84 -7.45 10.14
CA ASN A 132 -3.78 -8.49 10.51
C ASN A 132 -5.26 -8.07 10.42
N ASP A 133 -6.17 -9.07 10.38
CA ASP A 133 -7.62 -8.85 10.30
C ASP A 133 -8.16 -8.00 11.45
N LYS A 134 -7.58 -8.16 12.66
CA LYS A 134 -7.99 -7.43 13.86
C LYS A 134 -7.80 -5.93 13.67
N GLU A 135 -6.66 -5.51 13.14
CA GLU A 135 -6.35 -4.09 12.90
C GLU A 135 -7.28 -3.50 11.84
N ILE A 136 -7.50 -4.23 10.74
CA ILE A 136 -8.43 -3.79 9.69
C ILE A 136 -9.84 -3.62 10.25
N LEU A 137 -10.35 -4.60 11.00
CA LEU A 137 -11.69 -4.52 11.60
C LEU A 137 -11.80 -3.42 12.64
N LYS A 138 -10.73 -3.11 13.36
CA LYS A 138 -10.66 -2.03 14.33
C LYS A 138 -10.82 -0.65 13.70
N ILE A 139 -10.22 -0.43 12.50
CA ILE A 139 -10.37 0.85 11.77
C ILE A 139 -11.85 1.16 11.52
N PHE A 140 -12.63 0.13 11.18
CA PHE A 140 -14.05 0.27 10.84
C PHE A 140 -14.98 0.08 12.05
N ASP A 141 -14.42 -0.16 13.25
CA ASP A 141 -15.18 -0.48 14.49
C ASP A 141 -16.20 -1.62 14.30
N LEU A 142 -15.77 -2.70 13.63
CA LEU A 142 -16.64 -3.80 13.19
C LEU A 142 -16.56 -5.05 14.06
N ALA A 143 -15.66 -5.10 15.02
CA ALA A 143 -15.39 -6.31 15.78
C ALA A 143 -15.37 -6.07 17.27
N ASP A 144 -15.84 -7.09 18.01
CA ASP A 144 -15.70 -7.18 19.45
C ASP A 144 -14.57 -8.12 19.81
N GLU A 145 -13.59 -7.64 20.54
CA GLU A 145 -12.52 -8.49 21.09
C GLU A 145 -12.98 -9.09 22.43
N VAL A 146 -13.04 -10.40 22.50
CA VAL A 146 -13.46 -11.12 23.71
C VAL A 146 -12.32 -11.99 24.23
N SER A 147 -11.92 -11.74 25.48
CA SER A 147 -10.92 -12.58 26.17
C SER A 147 -11.55 -13.84 26.74
N LEU A 148 -10.96 -15.00 26.46
CA LEU A 148 -11.44 -16.30 26.93
C LEU A 148 -10.87 -16.74 28.29
N LYS A 149 -10.05 -15.89 28.94
CA LYS A 149 -9.44 -16.18 30.27
C LYS A 149 -10.47 -16.45 31.38
N LYS A 150 -11.69 -15.94 31.24
CA LYS A 150 -12.77 -16.11 32.22
C LYS A 150 -13.88 -16.98 31.64
N LYS A 151 -14.22 -18.09 32.32
CA LYS A 151 -15.30 -19.02 31.92
C LYS A 151 -16.66 -18.30 31.71
N ALA A 152 -16.92 -17.21 32.39
CA ALA A 152 -18.15 -16.43 32.20
C ALA A 152 -18.24 -15.79 30.80
N GLN A 153 -17.13 -15.58 30.13
CA GLN A 153 -17.09 -15.00 28.80
C GLN A 153 -17.29 -16.03 27.69
N HIS A 154 -17.07 -17.33 27.97
CA HIS A 154 -17.33 -18.42 27.03
C HIS A 154 -18.79 -18.41 26.53
N LYS A 155 -19.74 -18.09 27.43
CA LYS A 155 -21.16 -17.98 27.06
C LYS A 155 -21.47 -16.82 26.12
N LYS A 156 -20.65 -15.77 26.10
CA LYS A 156 -20.82 -14.61 25.21
C LYS A 156 -20.30 -14.85 23.80
N VAL A 157 -19.46 -15.87 23.65
CA VAL A 157 -18.83 -16.22 22.36
C VAL A 157 -19.65 -17.26 21.63
N LEU A 158 -20.36 -18.15 22.37
CA LEU A 158 -21.19 -19.19 21.77
C LEU A 158 -22.32 -18.61 20.91
N GLY A 159 -22.47 -19.14 19.69
CA GLY A 159 -23.49 -18.71 18.73
C GLY A 159 -23.12 -17.48 17.91
N ARG A 160 -22.02 -16.80 18.22
CA ARG A 160 -21.55 -15.65 17.45
C ARG A 160 -20.60 -16.07 16.35
N LYS A 161 -20.49 -15.22 15.33
CA LYS A 161 -19.58 -15.44 14.19
C LYS A 161 -18.22 -14.83 14.42
N LEU A 162 -17.17 -15.53 13.99
CA LEU A 162 -15.82 -15.02 13.96
C LEU A 162 -15.70 -13.91 12.91
N ALA A 163 -15.13 -12.77 13.29
CA ALA A 163 -14.82 -11.67 12.38
C ALA A 163 -13.43 -11.83 11.73
N ALA A 164 -12.50 -12.45 12.46
CA ALA A 164 -11.14 -12.71 12.00
C ALA A 164 -10.81 -14.20 12.14
N ARG A 165 -9.77 -14.65 11.42
CA ARG A 165 -9.21 -15.98 11.60
C ARG A 165 -8.71 -16.17 13.02
N VAL A 166 -8.90 -17.36 13.55
CA VAL A 166 -8.28 -17.77 14.82
C VAL A 166 -6.97 -18.45 14.47
N LEU A 167 -5.87 -17.81 14.86
CA LEU A 167 -4.52 -18.25 14.53
C LEU A 167 -3.81 -18.74 15.79
N LYS A 168 -3.07 -19.85 15.64
CA LYS A 168 -2.04 -20.24 16.59
C LYS A 168 -0.72 -19.71 16.07
N THR A 169 -0.13 -18.79 16.84
CA THR A 169 1.13 -18.15 16.49
C THR A 169 2.26 -18.71 17.35
N TRP A 170 3.38 -19.06 16.74
CA TRP A 170 4.62 -19.41 17.45
C TRP A 170 5.82 -18.83 16.71
N PHE A 171 6.94 -18.72 17.41
CA PHE A 171 8.21 -18.27 16.83
C PHE A 171 9.11 -19.49 16.60
N GLU A 172 9.70 -19.54 15.42
CA GLU A 172 10.68 -20.56 15.05
C GLU A 172 12.01 -19.88 14.77
N ASP A 173 13.04 -20.29 15.52
CA ASP A 173 14.36 -19.69 15.40
C ASP A 173 15.17 -20.41 14.32
N PHE A 174 15.62 -19.67 13.33
CA PHE A 174 16.53 -20.14 12.29
C PHE A 174 17.89 -19.47 12.46
N VAL A 175 18.94 -20.24 12.26
CA VAL A 175 20.30 -19.70 12.15
C VAL A 175 20.57 -19.42 10.68
N ASP A 176 20.82 -18.17 10.35
CA ASP A 176 21.24 -17.77 9.01
C ASP A 176 22.64 -18.37 8.75
N GLU A 177 22.76 -19.21 7.74
CA GLU A 177 24.00 -19.93 7.40
C GLU A 177 25.12 -19.00 6.93
N ASP A 178 24.78 -17.81 6.39
CA ASP A 178 25.74 -16.84 5.86
C ASP A 178 26.26 -15.89 6.93
N THR A 179 25.38 -15.43 7.84
CA THR A 179 25.72 -14.43 8.87
C THR A 179 25.94 -15.04 10.25
N GLY A 180 25.42 -16.24 10.51
CA GLY A 180 25.43 -16.89 11.83
C GLY A 180 24.49 -16.24 12.85
N GLU A 181 23.65 -15.31 12.44
CA GLU A 181 22.66 -14.67 13.31
C GLU A 181 21.41 -15.55 13.47
N VAL A 182 20.82 -15.52 14.67
CA VAL A 182 19.55 -16.20 14.95
C VAL A 182 18.42 -15.29 14.53
N VAL A 183 17.66 -15.70 13.51
CA VAL A 183 16.46 -14.98 13.04
C VAL A 183 15.23 -15.72 13.53
N SER A 184 14.43 -15.08 14.39
CA SER A 184 13.13 -15.60 14.82
C SER A 184 12.06 -15.28 13.77
N VAL A 185 11.48 -16.30 13.17
CA VAL A 185 10.40 -16.19 12.18
C VAL A 185 9.08 -16.54 12.83
N GLU A 186 8.12 -15.63 12.74
CA GLU A 186 6.75 -15.87 13.19
C GLU A 186 6.05 -16.87 12.26
N ARG A 187 5.46 -17.91 12.85
CA ARG A 187 4.65 -18.91 12.16
C ARG A 187 3.21 -18.84 12.62
N ASN A 188 2.29 -18.92 11.69
CA ASN A 188 0.87 -18.86 11.94
C ASN A 188 0.16 -20.09 11.37
N GLU A 189 -0.59 -20.80 12.21
CA GLU A 189 -1.46 -21.90 11.82
C GLU A 189 -2.92 -21.45 11.98
N ILE A 190 -3.73 -21.64 10.95
CA ILE A 190 -5.14 -21.30 10.99
C ILE A 190 -5.91 -22.42 11.68
N ILE A 191 -6.46 -22.14 12.85
CA ILE A 191 -7.29 -23.10 13.62
C ILE A 191 -8.75 -23.03 13.18
N LEU A 192 -9.29 -21.81 12.99
CA LEU A 192 -10.64 -21.57 12.47
C LEU A 192 -10.63 -20.43 11.47
N GLU A 193 -11.41 -20.60 10.42
CA GLU A 193 -11.59 -19.58 9.39
C GLU A 193 -12.56 -18.46 9.83
N ARG A 194 -12.56 -17.37 9.08
CA ARG A 194 -13.50 -16.25 9.21
C ARG A 194 -14.94 -16.73 9.00
N ASP A 195 -15.90 -16.02 9.57
CA ASP A 195 -17.35 -16.25 9.40
C ASP A 195 -17.88 -17.60 9.96
N VAL A 196 -17.02 -18.34 10.65
CA VAL A 196 -17.41 -19.57 11.35
C VAL A 196 -18.19 -19.20 12.62
N ILE A 197 -19.32 -19.90 12.85
CA ILE A 197 -20.09 -19.76 14.09
C ILE A 197 -19.36 -20.56 15.18
N VAL A 198 -19.14 -19.92 16.33
CA VAL A 198 -18.49 -20.57 17.47
C VAL A 198 -19.53 -21.42 18.20
N ASP A 199 -19.50 -22.71 18.00
CA ASP A 199 -20.22 -23.72 18.75
C ASP A 199 -19.36 -24.29 19.91
N GLU A 200 -19.88 -25.23 20.66
CA GLU A 200 -19.15 -25.86 21.78
C GLU A 200 -17.88 -26.58 21.31
N ALA A 201 -17.91 -27.22 20.13
CA ALA A 201 -16.78 -27.94 19.56
C ALA A 201 -15.67 -26.96 19.13
N ASN A 202 -16.04 -25.88 18.43
CA ASN A 202 -15.11 -24.83 18.02
C ASN A 202 -14.49 -24.10 19.22
N LEU A 203 -15.30 -23.84 20.25
CA LEU A 203 -14.80 -23.25 21.49
C LEU A 203 -13.79 -24.17 22.21
N ALA A 204 -14.07 -25.48 22.25
CA ALA A 204 -13.14 -26.45 22.83
C ALA A 204 -11.82 -26.47 22.04
N LEU A 205 -11.88 -26.43 20.72
CA LEU A 205 -10.70 -26.38 19.85
C LEU A 205 -9.85 -25.10 20.08
N ILE A 206 -10.51 -23.96 20.25
CA ILE A 206 -9.84 -22.69 20.55
C ILE A 206 -9.10 -22.77 21.88
N LEU A 207 -9.76 -23.33 22.91
CA LEU A 207 -9.19 -23.46 24.25
C LEU A 207 -8.05 -24.49 24.32
N GLU A 208 -8.16 -25.59 23.55
CA GLU A 208 -7.11 -26.62 23.43
C GLU A 208 -5.81 -26.06 22.83
N ASN A 209 -5.93 -25.10 21.92
CA ASN A 209 -4.80 -24.40 21.30
C ASN A 209 -4.30 -23.20 22.12
N GLU A 210 -4.78 -23.03 23.37
CA GLU A 210 -4.35 -21.96 24.29
C GLU A 210 -4.57 -20.53 23.77
N ILE A 211 -5.58 -20.34 22.90
CA ILE A 211 -5.91 -19.04 22.34
C ILE A 211 -6.69 -18.22 23.37
N GLU A 212 -6.12 -17.11 23.79
CA GLU A 212 -6.67 -16.29 24.88
C GLU A 212 -7.75 -15.31 24.44
N THR A 213 -7.77 -14.91 23.16
CA THR A 213 -8.68 -13.89 22.64
C THR A 213 -9.25 -14.28 21.30
N VAL A 214 -10.52 -13.98 21.08
CA VAL A 214 -11.20 -14.15 19.80
C VAL A 214 -11.86 -12.84 19.36
N ILE A 215 -11.98 -12.67 18.07
CA ILE A 215 -12.56 -11.49 17.44
C ILE A 215 -13.87 -11.89 16.79
N LEU A 216 -14.96 -11.31 17.30
CA LEU A 216 -16.32 -11.63 16.89
C LEU A 216 -16.93 -10.49 16.08
N GLN A 217 -17.82 -10.83 15.15
CA GLN A 217 -18.62 -9.83 14.43
C GLN A 217 -19.56 -9.12 15.41
N LYS A 218 -19.74 -7.81 15.25
CA LYS A 218 -20.72 -7.06 16.02
C LYS A 218 -22.14 -7.48 15.66
N GLU A 219 -23.00 -7.70 16.67
CA GLU A 219 -24.39 -8.12 16.46
C GLU A 219 -25.25 -7.03 15.83
N GLU A 220 -24.92 -5.77 16.09
CA GLU A 220 -25.69 -4.60 15.62
C GLU A 220 -25.15 -4.04 14.28
N ALA A 221 -24.22 -4.74 13.61
CA ALA A 221 -23.67 -4.27 12.35
C ALA A 221 -24.76 -4.25 11.27
N SER A 222 -25.00 -3.07 10.68
CA SER A 222 -25.93 -2.93 9.57
C SER A 222 -25.42 -3.70 8.34
N ALA A 223 -26.32 -3.98 7.38
CA ALA A 223 -25.95 -4.67 6.14
C ALA A 223 -24.81 -4.00 5.36
N ASP A 224 -24.62 -2.70 5.55
CA ASP A 224 -23.56 -1.92 4.93
C ASP A 224 -22.16 -2.32 5.42
N TYR A 225 -22.04 -2.77 6.67
CA TYR A 225 -20.77 -3.24 7.22
C TYR A 225 -20.37 -4.63 6.73
N ALA A 226 -21.30 -5.41 6.20
CA ALA A 226 -21.01 -6.71 5.59
C ALA A 226 -19.98 -6.60 4.44
N ILE A 227 -19.84 -5.41 3.82
CA ILE A 227 -18.89 -5.16 2.75
C ILE A 227 -17.46 -5.49 3.18
N ILE A 228 -17.05 -5.08 4.36
CA ILE A 228 -15.67 -5.33 4.86
C ILE A 228 -15.47 -6.80 5.18
N TYR A 229 -16.46 -7.47 5.82
CA TYR A 229 -16.40 -8.91 6.08
C TYR A 229 -16.30 -9.70 4.78
N ASN A 230 -17.15 -9.39 3.79
CA ASN A 230 -17.12 -10.03 2.48
C ASN A 230 -15.80 -9.79 1.74
N THR A 231 -15.21 -8.60 1.91
CA THR A 231 -13.92 -8.25 1.30
C THR A 231 -12.80 -9.04 1.94
N LEU A 232 -12.80 -9.18 3.27
CA LEU A 232 -11.84 -10.03 3.99
C LEU A 232 -11.91 -11.49 3.56
N GLN A 233 -13.11 -12.04 3.27
CA GLN A 233 -13.25 -13.40 2.76
C GLN A 233 -12.65 -13.59 1.36
N LYS A 234 -12.62 -12.53 0.55
CA LYS A 234 -12.01 -12.55 -0.80
C LYS A 234 -10.51 -12.25 -0.78
N ASP A 235 -9.99 -11.78 0.35
CA ASP A 235 -8.57 -11.51 0.52
C ASP A 235 -7.81 -12.82 0.74
N THR A 236 -6.88 -13.09 -0.14
CA THR A 236 -6.01 -14.27 -0.09
C THR A 236 -4.74 -14.04 0.72
N SER A 237 -4.41 -12.78 1.02
CA SER A 237 -3.23 -12.43 1.81
C SER A 237 -3.51 -12.57 3.32
N ASN A 238 -2.51 -13.01 4.07
CA ASN A 238 -2.60 -13.21 5.52
C ASN A 238 -1.69 -12.26 6.28
N SER A 239 -0.72 -11.66 5.59
CA SER A 239 0.29 -10.79 6.17
C SER A 239 0.64 -9.64 5.22
N GLU A 240 1.32 -8.62 5.76
CA GLU A 240 1.83 -7.49 4.97
C GLU A 240 2.76 -7.93 3.83
N PRO A 241 3.79 -8.80 4.04
CA PRO A 241 4.68 -9.23 2.97
C PRO A 241 3.95 -9.95 1.82
N GLU A 242 2.95 -10.79 2.15
CA GLU A 242 2.13 -11.45 1.13
C GLU A 242 1.32 -10.44 0.33
N ALA A 243 0.70 -9.46 0.98
CA ALA A 243 -0.08 -8.41 0.33
C ALA A 243 0.81 -7.57 -0.60
N LEU A 244 2.00 -7.17 -0.14
CA LEU A 244 3.00 -6.46 -0.94
C LEU A 244 3.40 -7.24 -2.19
N ALA A 245 3.72 -8.54 -2.03
CA ALA A 245 4.10 -9.41 -3.15
C ALA A 245 2.95 -9.57 -4.16
N HIS A 246 1.71 -9.75 -3.68
CA HIS A 246 0.53 -9.84 -4.54
C HIS A 246 0.30 -8.56 -5.36
N ILE A 247 0.34 -7.40 -4.73
CA ILE A 247 0.16 -6.12 -5.41
C ILE A 247 1.29 -5.87 -6.39
N TYR A 248 2.53 -6.13 -6.00
CA TYR A 248 3.70 -6.01 -6.89
C TYR A 248 3.54 -6.87 -8.13
N ARG A 249 3.22 -8.16 -7.96
CA ARG A 249 3.00 -9.10 -9.08
C ARG A 249 1.90 -8.62 -10.01
N GLN A 250 0.82 -8.07 -9.47
CA GLN A 250 -0.26 -7.53 -10.28
C GLN A 250 0.14 -6.27 -11.07
N LEU A 251 0.94 -5.39 -10.50
CA LEU A 251 1.35 -4.14 -11.14
C LEU A 251 2.50 -4.33 -12.12
N ARG A 252 3.45 -5.21 -11.81
CA ARG A 252 4.68 -5.43 -12.60
C ARG A 252 4.66 -6.69 -13.45
N GLY A 253 3.85 -7.70 -13.09
CA GLY A 253 3.76 -8.99 -13.78
C GLY A 253 4.86 -9.99 -13.40
N THR A 254 5.72 -9.64 -12.46
CA THR A 254 6.82 -10.47 -11.92
C THR A 254 6.78 -10.48 -10.40
N ASP A 255 7.41 -11.46 -9.77
CA ASP A 255 7.58 -11.46 -8.31
C ASP A 255 8.57 -10.37 -7.88
N PRO A 256 8.39 -9.79 -6.68
CA PRO A 256 9.34 -8.82 -6.14
C PRO A 256 10.66 -9.51 -5.79
N PRO A 257 11.82 -8.86 -6.03
CA PRO A 257 13.11 -9.41 -5.61
C PRO A 257 13.27 -9.42 -4.08
N ASP A 258 12.68 -8.43 -3.41
CA ASP A 258 12.68 -8.26 -1.96
C ASP A 258 11.46 -7.46 -1.50
N ASN A 259 11.20 -7.46 -0.19
CA ASN A 259 10.07 -6.73 0.41
C ASN A 259 10.22 -5.21 0.31
N ASP A 260 11.44 -4.69 0.38
CA ASP A 260 11.70 -3.24 0.32
C ASP A 260 11.37 -2.69 -1.07
N THR A 261 11.72 -3.43 -2.12
CA THR A 261 11.34 -3.08 -3.50
C THR A 261 9.82 -3.11 -3.69
N ALA A 262 9.13 -4.09 -3.09
CA ALA A 262 7.67 -4.17 -3.13
C ALA A 262 7.02 -3.00 -2.38
N ARG A 263 7.52 -2.67 -1.19
CA ARG A 263 7.08 -1.53 -0.38
C ARG A 263 7.29 -0.21 -1.11
N GLY A 264 8.43 -0.02 -1.77
CA GLY A 264 8.74 1.19 -2.54
C GLY A 264 7.78 1.48 -3.69
N ILE A 265 6.97 0.50 -4.15
CA ILE A 265 5.88 0.76 -5.08
C ILE A 265 4.67 1.35 -4.36
N ILE A 266 4.33 0.82 -3.19
CA ILE A 266 3.19 1.31 -2.38
C ILE A 266 3.47 2.73 -1.90
N ASP A 267 4.67 3.01 -1.40
CA ASP A 267 5.08 4.35 -0.93
C ASP A 267 5.01 5.43 -2.03
N LYS A 268 5.12 5.03 -3.30
CA LYS A 268 4.98 5.93 -4.45
C LYS A 268 3.53 6.20 -4.86
N LEU A 269 2.57 5.48 -4.30
CA LEU A 269 1.14 5.69 -4.59
C LEU A 269 0.57 6.84 -3.75
N PHE A 270 1.18 7.11 -2.60
CA PHE A 270 0.76 8.12 -1.62
C PHE A 270 1.88 9.20 -1.38
#